data_11f500e7ae1d95ccf400b16089324d59
#
_entry.id   11f500e7ae1d95ccf400b16089324d59
#
_cell.length_a   1.000
_cell.length_b   1.000
_cell.length_c   1.000
_cell.angle_alpha   90.00
_cell.angle_beta   90.00
_cell.angle_gamma   90.00
#
_symmetry.space_group_name_H-M   'P 1'
#
loop_
_entity.id
_entity.type
_entity.pdbx_description
1 polymer ?
#
loop_
_entity_poly.entity_id
_entity_poly.type
_entity_poly.pdbx_seq_one_letter_code
_entity_poly.pdbx_strand_id
1 'polypeptide(L)'
;ELSNYYAGIGLSEKRVSRQAAFKALKKLNPQVFDPLIHKFVELFYKSPLVKTFRSYLLIAVDGTTLNFPAGRLSLQRFGYIKNESIRTDADAKKATSRSSALYDVTNGIILDFVMRRYKDSEIPIAIEQLGRIIQYLHGKAAIFLADRYYDSVEVFSILEGYGMKYCIRGKANFFKHYVEKMESNDEWINVFIDRPWIKRLK
;
A
#
# COMPACT_ATOMS: atom_id res chain seq x y z
N GLU A 1 -28.42 0.86 2.56
CA GLU A 1 -27.14 1.06 1.83
C GLU A 1 -27.27 0.79 0.33
N LEU A 2 -27.76 -0.41 -0.12
CA LEU A 2 -27.98 -0.71 -1.54
C LEU A 2 -29.04 0.23 -2.18
N SER A 3 -30.08 0.61 -1.44
CA SER A 3 -31.10 1.54 -1.93
C SER A 3 -30.53 2.94 -2.21
N ASN A 4 -29.61 3.42 -1.36
CA ASN A 4 -28.92 4.70 -1.55
C ASN A 4 -27.97 4.66 -2.75
N TYR A 5 -27.31 3.52 -2.95
CA TYR A 5 -26.46 3.30 -4.14
C TYR A 5 -27.30 3.37 -5.43
N TYR A 6 -28.42 2.65 -5.50
CA TYR A 6 -29.28 2.67 -6.70
C TYR A 6 -29.92 4.05 -6.95
N ALA A 7 -30.26 4.79 -5.91
CA ALA A 7 -30.72 6.19 -6.04
C ALA A 7 -29.63 7.08 -6.62
N GLY A 8 -28.37 6.92 -6.16
CA GLY A 8 -27.23 7.72 -6.62
C GLY A 8 -26.86 7.51 -8.10
N ILE A 9 -27.17 6.34 -8.68
CA ILE A 9 -26.92 6.03 -10.10
C ILE A 9 -28.18 6.13 -10.98
N GLY A 10 -29.28 6.71 -10.48
CA GLY A 10 -30.51 6.91 -11.25
C GLY A 10 -31.32 5.64 -11.54
N LEU A 11 -31.04 4.53 -10.84
CA LEU A 11 -31.70 3.23 -11.01
C LEU A 11 -32.68 2.90 -9.87
N SER A 12 -33.31 3.89 -9.27
CA SER A 12 -34.21 3.76 -8.12
C SER A 12 -35.39 2.80 -8.35
N GLU A 13 -35.84 2.65 -9.60
CA GLU A 13 -36.96 1.78 -9.95
C GLU A 13 -36.56 0.30 -10.12
N LYS A 14 -35.27 0.01 -10.39
CA LYS A 14 -34.77 -1.37 -10.58
C LYS A 14 -34.10 -1.90 -9.31
N ARG A 15 -34.89 -2.16 -8.28
CA ARG A 15 -34.36 -2.71 -7.03
C ARG A 15 -34.01 -4.19 -7.18
N VAL A 16 -32.74 -4.49 -7.04
CA VAL A 16 -32.25 -5.87 -6.93
C VAL A 16 -32.26 -6.29 -5.46
N SER A 17 -32.77 -7.47 -5.15
CA SER A 17 -32.75 -7.97 -3.78
C SER A 17 -31.29 -8.15 -3.31
N ARG A 18 -31.08 -8.02 -2.00
CA ARG A 18 -29.75 -8.26 -1.38
C ARG A 18 -29.19 -9.64 -1.75
N GLN A 19 -30.04 -10.66 -1.78
CA GLN A 19 -29.64 -12.03 -2.16
C GLN A 19 -29.22 -12.13 -3.61
N ALA A 20 -29.93 -11.47 -4.54
CA ALA A 20 -29.56 -11.44 -5.96
C ALA A 20 -28.22 -10.70 -6.17
N ALA A 21 -28.00 -9.58 -5.48
CA ALA A 21 -26.72 -8.86 -5.49
C ALA A 21 -25.57 -9.75 -4.99
N PHE A 22 -25.72 -10.47 -3.88
CA PHE A 22 -24.72 -11.41 -3.39
C PHE A 22 -24.46 -12.57 -4.33
N LYS A 23 -25.48 -13.12 -5.00
CA LYS A 23 -25.31 -14.15 -6.03
C LYS A 23 -24.55 -13.63 -7.24
N ALA A 24 -24.78 -12.38 -7.65
CA ALA A 24 -24.05 -11.75 -8.73
C ALA A 24 -22.57 -11.51 -8.37
N LEU A 25 -22.30 -10.98 -7.16
CA LEU A 25 -20.95 -10.76 -6.66
C LEU A 25 -20.11 -12.05 -6.59
N LYS A 26 -20.71 -13.19 -6.26
CA LYS A 26 -20.03 -14.50 -6.28
C LYS A 26 -19.58 -14.96 -7.66
N LYS A 27 -20.18 -14.43 -8.73
CA LYS A 27 -19.81 -14.74 -10.13
C LYS A 27 -18.70 -13.85 -10.65
N LEU A 28 -18.42 -12.73 -10.00
CA LEU A 28 -17.34 -11.83 -10.39
C LEU A 28 -15.99 -12.50 -10.11
N ASN A 29 -15.13 -12.51 -11.12
CA ASN A 29 -13.73 -12.86 -10.93
C ASN A 29 -13.01 -11.68 -10.25
N PRO A 30 -12.51 -11.81 -9.00
CA PRO A 30 -11.82 -10.72 -8.32
C PRO A 30 -10.60 -10.19 -9.07
N GLN A 31 -9.97 -11.00 -9.91
CA GLN A 31 -8.78 -10.61 -10.67
C GLN A 31 -9.04 -9.49 -11.69
N VAL A 32 -10.30 -9.20 -12.01
CA VAL A 32 -10.66 -8.09 -12.91
C VAL A 32 -10.36 -6.72 -12.28
N PHE A 33 -10.33 -6.63 -10.95
CA PHE A 33 -10.14 -5.35 -10.28
C PHE A 33 -8.72 -4.78 -10.40
N ASP A 34 -7.70 -5.64 -10.42
CA ASP A 34 -6.30 -5.19 -10.56
C ASP A 34 -6.08 -4.43 -11.89
N PRO A 35 -6.40 -5.00 -13.07
CA PRO A 35 -6.25 -4.27 -14.33
C PRO A 35 -7.17 -3.04 -14.43
N LEU A 36 -8.35 -3.06 -13.79
CA LEU A 36 -9.24 -1.90 -13.78
C LEU A 36 -8.66 -0.74 -12.98
N ILE A 37 -8.10 -1.00 -11.79
CA ILE A 37 -7.43 0.03 -10.97
C ILE A 37 -6.26 0.62 -11.76
N HIS A 38 -5.38 -0.21 -12.33
CA HIS A 38 -4.23 0.26 -13.08
C HIS A 38 -4.65 1.07 -14.33
N LYS A 39 -5.70 0.64 -15.02
CA LYS A 39 -6.23 1.40 -16.16
C LYS A 39 -6.83 2.73 -15.73
N PHE A 40 -7.52 2.77 -14.62
CA PHE A 40 -8.03 4.00 -14.04
C PHE A 40 -6.87 4.96 -13.68
N VAL A 41 -5.84 4.48 -12.98
CA VAL A 41 -4.65 5.26 -12.60
C VAL A 41 -3.95 5.82 -13.85
N GLU A 42 -3.74 4.99 -14.87
CA GLU A 42 -3.15 5.40 -16.16
C GLU A 42 -3.93 6.56 -16.80
N LEU A 43 -5.25 6.40 -16.93
CA LEU A 43 -6.11 7.40 -17.54
C LEU A 43 -6.19 8.68 -16.70
N PHE A 44 -6.24 8.53 -15.35
CA PHE A 44 -6.28 9.67 -14.46
C PHE A 44 -5.03 10.53 -14.59
N TYR A 45 -3.84 9.95 -14.58
CA TYR A 45 -2.58 10.69 -14.67
C TYR A 45 -2.29 11.30 -16.06
N LYS A 46 -3.01 10.87 -17.09
CA LYS A 46 -3.05 11.55 -18.40
C LYS A 46 -3.99 12.77 -18.42
N SER A 47 -4.87 12.86 -17.44
CA SER A 47 -5.86 13.93 -17.37
C SER A 47 -5.23 15.27 -16.90
N PRO A 48 -5.74 16.43 -17.36
CA PRO A 48 -5.35 17.73 -16.82
C PRO A 48 -5.88 18.00 -15.40
N LEU A 49 -6.73 17.12 -14.86
CA LEU A 49 -7.34 17.27 -13.53
C LEU A 49 -6.40 16.84 -12.39
N VAL A 50 -5.23 16.32 -12.70
CA VAL A 50 -4.26 15.89 -11.70
C VAL A 50 -3.74 17.07 -10.90
N LYS A 51 -3.97 17.04 -9.60
CA LYS A 51 -3.45 18.02 -8.64
C LYS A 51 -2.07 17.62 -8.15
N THR A 52 -1.21 18.59 -7.92
CA THR A 52 0.14 18.39 -7.39
C THR A 52 0.42 19.32 -6.21
N PHE A 53 1.29 18.92 -5.32
CA PHE A 53 1.86 19.77 -4.29
C PHE A 53 3.24 20.25 -4.75
N ARG A 54 3.41 21.55 -5.01
CA ARG A 54 4.67 22.12 -5.52
C ARG A 54 5.26 21.33 -6.69
N SER A 55 4.41 20.95 -7.65
CA SER A 55 4.76 20.13 -8.83
C SER A 55 5.08 18.65 -8.56
N TYR A 56 4.87 18.16 -7.34
CA TYR A 56 5.04 16.75 -6.98
C TYR A 56 3.70 16.04 -6.72
N LEU A 57 3.60 14.79 -7.12
CA LEU A 57 2.59 13.88 -6.60
C LEU A 57 2.99 13.47 -5.17
N LEU A 58 2.03 13.38 -4.26
CA LEU A 58 2.27 12.88 -2.90
C LEU A 58 1.73 11.47 -2.80
N ILE A 59 2.63 10.48 -2.83
CA ILE A 59 2.28 9.05 -2.81
C ILE A 59 2.60 8.49 -1.44
N ALA A 60 1.56 8.19 -0.67
CA ALA A 60 1.69 7.56 0.64
C ALA A 60 1.56 6.04 0.54
N VAL A 61 2.30 5.32 1.38
CA VAL A 61 2.12 3.90 1.63
C VAL A 61 1.74 3.68 3.09
N ASP A 62 0.79 2.79 3.30
CA ASP A 62 0.48 2.30 4.64
C ASP A 62 0.03 0.84 4.60
N GLY A 63 0.40 0.13 5.66
CA GLY A 63 0.03 -1.26 5.90
C GLY A 63 -1.10 -1.36 6.92
N THR A 64 -2.02 -2.28 6.68
CA THR A 64 -3.09 -2.60 7.63
C THR A 64 -3.35 -4.11 7.66
N THR A 65 -4.19 -4.54 8.59
CA THR A 65 -4.65 -5.91 8.65
C THR A 65 -6.16 -5.98 8.41
N LEU A 66 -6.59 -6.91 7.56
CA LEU A 66 -8.00 -7.21 7.35
C LEU A 66 -8.34 -8.59 7.89
N ASN A 67 -9.45 -8.67 8.63
CA ASN A 67 -9.92 -9.91 9.22
C ASN A 67 -11.04 -10.53 8.38
N PHE A 68 -10.98 -11.84 8.22
CA PHE A 68 -11.95 -12.64 7.48
C PHE A 68 -12.48 -13.78 8.37
N PRO A 69 -13.68 -14.30 8.09
CA PRO A 69 -14.16 -15.52 8.76
C PRO A 69 -13.13 -16.65 8.64
N ALA A 70 -12.98 -17.44 9.69
CA ALA A 70 -12.06 -18.59 9.75
C ALA A 70 -12.60 -19.75 8.92
N GLY A 71 -12.50 -19.64 7.60
CA GLY A 71 -12.75 -20.74 6.68
C GLY A 71 -11.43 -21.38 6.24
N ARG A 72 -11.47 -22.65 5.84
CA ARG A 72 -10.27 -23.39 5.36
C ARG A 72 -9.48 -22.59 4.33
N LEU A 73 -10.16 -22.04 3.31
CA LEU A 73 -9.50 -21.30 2.23
C LEU A 73 -8.91 -19.96 2.70
N SER A 74 -9.61 -19.23 3.58
CA SER A 74 -9.12 -17.95 4.11
C SER A 74 -7.91 -18.15 5.02
N LEU A 75 -7.90 -19.18 5.86
CA LEU A 75 -6.75 -19.53 6.71
C LEU A 75 -5.54 -19.96 5.87
N GLN A 76 -5.75 -20.81 4.85
CA GLN A 76 -4.67 -21.22 3.93
C GLN A 76 -4.08 -20.03 3.16
N ARG A 77 -4.92 -19.10 2.71
CA ARG A 77 -4.50 -17.97 1.89
C ARG A 77 -3.80 -16.88 2.70
N PHE A 78 -4.34 -16.51 3.85
CA PHE A 78 -3.88 -15.35 4.61
C PHE A 78 -3.16 -15.72 5.91
N GLY A 79 -3.48 -16.85 6.51
CA GLY A 79 -3.02 -17.22 7.83
C GLY A 79 -3.82 -16.52 8.94
N TYR A 80 -3.25 -16.46 10.12
CA TYR A 80 -3.84 -15.86 11.32
C TYR A 80 -2.77 -15.34 12.27
N ILE A 81 -3.15 -14.51 13.24
CA ILE A 81 -2.27 -14.02 14.29
C ILE A 81 -2.11 -15.14 15.34
N LYS A 82 -0.91 -15.68 15.47
CA LYS A 82 -0.57 -16.65 16.53
C LYS A 82 -0.37 -15.93 17.87
N ASN A 83 -0.91 -16.51 18.92
CA ASN A 83 -0.69 -16.10 20.30
C ASN A 83 -0.78 -17.35 21.21
N GLU A 84 -0.69 -17.17 22.51
CA GLU A 84 -0.75 -18.26 23.47
C GLU A 84 -2.01 -19.14 23.37
N SER A 85 -3.15 -18.54 23.01
CA SER A 85 -4.46 -19.18 22.88
C SER A 85 -4.76 -19.71 21.47
N ILE A 86 -4.00 -19.28 20.45
CA ILE A 86 -4.23 -19.64 19.03
C ILE A 86 -2.95 -20.23 18.46
N ARG A 87 -2.81 -21.55 18.56
CA ARG A 87 -1.60 -22.28 18.15
C ARG A 87 -1.78 -23.04 16.84
N THR A 88 -2.99 -23.47 16.54
CA THR A 88 -3.34 -24.26 15.36
C THR A 88 -4.43 -23.57 14.53
N ASP A 89 -4.64 -24.04 13.31
CA ASP A 89 -5.73 -23.55 12.43
C ASP A 89 -7.11 -23.78 13.06
N ALA A 90 -7.26 -24.84 13.86
CA ALA A 90 -8.52 -25.16 14.55
C ALA A 90 -8.85 -24.14 15.65
N ASP A 91 -7.83 -23.53 16.26
CA ASP A 91 -8.02 -22.54 17.32
C ASP A 91 -8.36 -21.16 16.73
N ALA A 92 -8.06 -20.93 15.44
CA ALA A 92 -8.21 -19.64 14.81
C ALA A 92 -9.67 -19.26 14.57
N LYS A 93 -10.16 -18.21 15.23
CA LYS A 93 -11.51 -17.66 15.05
C LYS A 93 -11.66 -16.76 13.82
N LYS A 94 -10.54 -16.31 13.25
CA LYS A 94 -10.47 -15.44 12.07
C LYS A 94 -9.19 -15.66 11.30
N ALA A 95 -9.27 -15.55 9.98
CA ALA A 95 -8.10 -15.37 9.14
C ALA A 95 -7.74 -13.87 9.09
N THR A 96 -6.45 -13.56 8.98
CA THR A 96 -5.97 -12.17 8.95
C THR A 96 -5.00 -12.01 7.78
N SER A 97 -5.24 -11.01 6.92
CA SER A 97 -4.29 -10.64 5.88
C SER A 97 -3.40 -9.49 6.32
N ARG A 98 -2.20 -9.43 5.76
CA ARG A 98 -1.40 -8.22 5.64
C ARG A 98 -1.88 -7.50 4.38
N SER A 99 -2.32 -6.28 4.51
CA SER A 99 -2.80 -5.48 3.38
C SER A 99 -1.98 -4.20 3.30
N SER A 100 -1.71 -3.75 2.08
CA SER A 100 -0.96 -2.51 1.83
C SER A 100 -1.64 -1.73 0.71
N ALA A 101 -1.69 -0.43 0.85
CA ALA A 101 -2.22 0.50 -0.14
C ALA A 101 -1.17 1.55 -0.50
N LEU A 102 -1.04 1.84 -1.80
CA LEU A 102 -0.45 3.07 -2.29
C LEU A 102 -1.56 4.07 -2.59
N TYR A 103 -1.42 5.27 -2.09
CA TYR A 103 -2.45 6.30 -2.11
C TYR A 103 -1.90 7.64 -2.55
N ASP A 104 -2.51 8.27 -3.56
CA ASP A 104 -2.23 9.66 -3.90
C ASP A 104 -3.00 10.58 -2.95
N VAL A 105 -2.27 11.21 -2.05
CA VAL A 105 -2.83 12.04 -0.97
C VAL A 105 -3.52 13.28 -1.51
N THR A 106 -2.95 13.90 -2.55
CA THR A 106 -3.46 15.15 -3.11
C THR A 106 -4.73 14.93 -3.93
N ASN A 107 -4.81 13.81 -4.63
CA ASN A 107 -5.93 13.48 -5.50
C ASN A 107 -6.97 12.56 -4.86
N GLY A 108 -6.67 11.99 -3.71
CA GLY A 108 -7.62 11.16 -2.97
C GLY A 108 -7.92 9.81 -3.63
N ILE A 109 -6.94 9.22 -4.33
CA ILE A 109 -7.13 7.97 -5.07
C ILE A 109 -6.18 6.87 -4.61
N ILE A 110 -6.69 5.64 -4.58
CA ILE A 110 -5.87 4.44 -4.39
C ILE A 110 -5.19 4.11 -5.72
N LEU A 111 -3.87 4.02 -5.71
CA LEU A 111 -3.06 3.69 -6.88
C LEU A 111 -2.90 2.18 -7.05
N ASP A 112 -2.74 1.48 -5.94
CA ASP A 112 -2.60 0.03 -5.88
C ASP A 112 -2.98 -0.49 -4.51
N PHE A 113 -3.51 -1.71 -4.45
CA PHE A 113 -3.91 -2.36 -3.22
C PHE A 113 -3.57 -3.85 -3.26
N VAL A 114 -2.90 -4.33 -2.22
CA VAL A 114 -2.44 -5.73 -2.14
C VAL A 114 -2.85 -6.36 -0.83
N MET A 115 -3.29 -7.60 -0.90
CA MET A 115 -3.49 -8.49 0.26
C MET A 115 -2.53 -9.66 0.19
N ARG A 116 -1.76 -9.87 1.24
CA ARG A 116 -0.79 -10.97 1.40
C ARG A 116 -1.06 -11.74 2.69
N ARG A 117 -0.26 -12.78 2.93
CA ARG A 117 -0.29 -13.49 4.20
C ARG A 117 0.06 -12.56 5.34
N TYR A 118 -0.55 -12.75 6.50
CA TYR A 118 -0.29 -11.92 7.68
C TYR A 118 1.19 -11.80 8.04
N LYS A 119 1.96 -12.88 7.86
CA LYS A 119 3.39 -12.95 8.17
C LYS A 119 4.30 -12.25 7.15
N ASP A 120 3.78 -11.86 6.00
CA ASP A 120 4.60 -11.24 4.96
C ASP A 120 5.00 -9.82 5.40
N SER A 121 6.22 -9.40 5.04
CA SER A 121 6.74 -8.07 5.37
C SER A 121 6.11 -6.99 4.48
N GLU A 122 5.88 -5.81 5.05
CA GLU A 122 5.29 -4.66 4.34
C GLU A 122 6.26 -4.03 3.33
N ILE A 123 7.57 -4.02 3.63
CA ILE A 123 8.58 -3.40 2.76
C ILE A 123 8.63 -4.04 1.38
N PRO A 124 8.80 -5.37 1.21
CA PRO A 124 8.76 -6.01 -0.10
C PRO A 124 7.44 -5.79 -0.84
N ILE A 125 6.31 -5.74 -0.12
CA ILE A 125 5.00 -5.46 -0.70
C ILE A 125 4.96 -4.04 -1.29
N ALA A 126 5.43 -3.05 -0.53
CA ALA A 126 5.47 -1.66 -0.99
C ALA A 126 6.40 -1.48 -2.21
N ILE A 127 7.55 -2.15 -2.22
CA ILE A 127 8.49 -2.15 -3.35
C ILE A 127 7.83 -2.74 -4.60
N GLU A 128 7.15 -3.88 -4.46
CA GLU A 128 6.40 -4.51 -5.55
C GLU A 128 5.29 -3.58 -6.09
N GLN A 129 4.56 -2.91 -5.20
CA GLN A 129 3.51 -1.95 -5.56
C GLN A 129 4.09 -0.75 -6.32
N LEU A 130 5.19 -0.17 -5.84
CA LEU A 130 5.90 0.92 -6.52
C LEU A 130 6.32 0.52 -7.92
N GLY A 131 6.91 -0.67 -8.09
CA GLY A 131 7.33 -1.19 -9.40
C GLY A 131 6.15 -1.32 -10.39
N ARG A 132 4.95 -1.64 -9.91
CA ARG A 132 3.76 -1.72 -10.74
C ARG A 132 3.23 -0.35 -11.17
N ILE A 133 3.25 0.64 -10.26
CA ILE A 133 2.60 1.93 -10.53
C ILE A 133 3.51 2.95 -11.20
N ILE A 134 4.84 2.83 -11.09
CA ILE A 134 5.79 3.85 -11.55
C ILE A 134 5.62 4.21 -13.03
N GLN A 135 5.32 3.22 -13.87
CA GLN A 135 5.08 3.41 -15.30
C GLN A 135 3.86 4.28 -15.62
N TYR A 136 2.88 4.31 -14.71
CA TYR A 136 1.64 5.08 -14.89
C TYR A 136 1.76 6.54 -14.45
N LEU A 137 2.83 6.89 -13.74
CA LEU A 137 3.07 8.28 -13.32
C LEU A 137 3.47 9.21 -14.47
N HIS A 138 3.72 8.65 -15.65
CA HIS A 138 4.07 9.38 -16.88
C HIS A 138 5.19 10.41 -16.69
N GLY A 139 6.24 10.07 -15.95
CA GLY A 139 7.38 10.94 -15.65
C GLY A 139 7.08 12.12 -14.71
N LYS A 140 5.91 12.14 -14.08
CA LYS A 140 5.60 13.15 -13.06
C LYS A 140 6.49 12.96 -11.85
N ALA A 141 7.07 14.05 -11.34
CA ALA A 141 7.84 14.03 -10.11
C ALA A 141 6.95 13.62 -8.93
N ALA A 142 7.47 12.78 -8.05
CA ALA A 142 6.72 12.29 -6.90
C ALA A 142 7.55 12.33 -5.61
N ILE A 143 6.85 12.49 -4.48
CA ILE A 143 7.39 12.35 -3.14
C ILE A 143 6.71 11.15 -2.50
N PHE A 144 7.51 10.15 -2.09
CA PHE A 144 7.03 9.00 -1.35
C PHE A 144 6.92 9.34 0.14
N LEU A 145 5.76 9.08 0.72
CA LEU A 145 5.46 9.35 2.13
C LEU A 145 5.27 8.03 2.86
N ALA A 146 6.02 7.81 3.94
CA ALA A 146 5.87 6.60 4.73
C ALA A 146 6.21 6.84 6.21
N ASP A 147 5.76 5.92 7.04
CA ASP A 147 6.08 5.92 8.45
C ASP A 147 7.47 5.30 8.73
N ARG A 148 7.84 5.24 10.00
CA ARG A 148 9.14 4.71 10.48
C ARG A 148 9.36 3.22 10.21
N TYR A 149 8.35 2.47 9.77
CA TYR A 149 8.52 1.06 9.42
C TYR A 149 9.32 0.91 8.12
N TYR A 150 9.21 1.90 7.23
CA TYR A 150 9.83 1.91 5.91
C TYR A 150 11.23 2.56 5.88
N ASP A 151 11.80 2.94 7.04
CA ASP A 151 13.14 3.51 7.12
C ASP A 151 14.21 2.43 6.87
N SER A 152 14.50 2.16 5.62
CA SER A 152 15.54 1.22 5.23
C SER A 152 16.35 1.72 4.04
N VAL A 153 17.64 1.38 4.03
CA VAL A 153 18.54 1.72 2.91
C VAL A 153 18.05 1.10 1.60
N GLU A 154 17.43 -0.09 1.66
CA GLU A 154 16.82 -0.74 0.51
C GLU A 154 15.71 0.11 -0.10
N VAL A 155 14.78 0.60 0.71
CA VAL A 155 13.70 1.48 0.25
C VAL A 155 14.27 2.76 -0.36
N PHE A 156 15.24 3.39 0.29
CA PHE A 156 15.85 4.62 -0.22
C PHE A 156 16.54 4.39 -1.57
N SER A 157 17.31 3.31 -1.69
CA SER A 157 18.00 2.96 -2.95
C SER A 157 17.03 2.75 -4.11
N ILE A 158 15.88 2.11 -3.86
CA ILE A 158 14.86 1.88 -4.87
C ILE A 158 14.15 3.19 -5.27
N LEU A 159 13.82 4.04 -4.29
CA LEU A 159 13.21 5.33 -4.55
C LEU A 159 14.13 6.26 -5.35
N GLU A 160 15.42 6.29 -5.02
CA GLU A 160 16.46 6.99 -5.81
C GLU A 160 16.54 6.42 -7.24
N GLY A 161 16.52 5.10 -7.39
CA GLY A 161 16.50 4.44 -8.71
C GLY A 161 15.29 4.81 -9.56
N TYR A 162 14.16 5.14 -8.95
CA TYR A 162 12.97 5.65 -9.63
C TYR A 162 12.95 7.18 -9.79
N GLY A 163 13.97 7.90 -9.31
CA GLY A 163 14.01 9.36 -9.31
C GLY A 163 12.96 10.01 -8.41
N MET A 164 12.45 9.26 -7.42
CA MET A 164 11.45 9.76 -6.47
C MET A 164 12.14 10.41 -5.27
N LYS A 165 11.61 11.53 -4.84
CA LYS A 165 11.92 12.07 -3.50
C LYS A 165 11.13 11.30 -2.45
N TYR A 166 11.55 11.40 -1.20
CA TYR A 166 10.84 10.73 -0.11
C TYR A 166 10.85 11.57 1.18
N CYS A 167 9.79 11.40 1.96
CA CYS A 167 9.69 11.92 3.32
C CYS A 167 9.23 10.75 4.21
N ILE A 168 10.18 10.17 4.94
CA ILE A 168 9.99 8.98 5.77
C ILE A 168 10.41 9.33 7.19
N ARG A 169 9.53 9.04 8.15
CA ARG A 169 9.87 9.20 9.58
C ARG A 169 10.91 8.15 9.96
N GLY A 170 12.09 8.59 10.39
CA GLY A 170 13.13 7.68 10.88
C GLY A 170 12.86 7.12 12.28
N LYS A 171 13.36 5.90 12.56
CA LYS A 171 13.46 5.38 13.93
C LYS A 171 14.57 6.11 14.67
N ALA A 172 14.45 6.23 16.00
CA ALA A 172 15.42 6.93 16.83
C ALA A 172 16.87 6.38 16.73
N ASN A 173 17.02 5.12 16.37
CA ASN A 173 18.32 4.46 16.17
C ASN A 173 18.77 4.36 14.72
N PHE A 174 17.93 4.81 13.75
CA PHE A 174 18.27 4.80 12.35
C PHE A 174 19.24 5.96 12.05
N PHE A 175 20.39 5.64 11.48
CA PHE A 175 21.49 6.60 11.29
C PHE A 175 21.89 7.38 12.55
N LYS A 176 21.70 6.80 13.74
CA LYS A 176 21.93 7.44 15.05
C LYS A 176 23.26 8.20 15.11
N HIS A 177 24.36 7.58 14.64
CA HIS A 177 25.70 8.20 14.65
C HIS A 177 25.77 9.51 13.83
N TYR A 178 24.96 9.63 12.77
CA TYR A 178 24.90 10.86 11.96
C TYR A 178 23.98 11.89 12.62
N VAL A 179 22.81 11.43 13.10
CA VAL A 179 21.80 12.29 13.74
C VAL A 179 22.35 12.94 15.02
N GLU A 180 23.14 12.22 15.82
CA GLU A 180 23.76 12.74 17.04
C GLU A 180 24.83 13.83 16.78
N LYS A 181 25.30 13.97 15.54
CA LYS A 181 26.28 15.01 15.15
C LYS A 181 25.62 16.24 14.52
N MET A 182 24.30 16.23 14.36
CA MET A 182 23.59 17.37 13.83
C MET A 182 23.65 18.54 14.81
N GLU A 183 23.92 19.74 14.29
CA GLU A 183 23.97 20.97 15.07
C GLU A 183 22.58 21.61 15.19
N SER A 184 21.64 21.23 14.32
CA SER A 184 20.27 21.72 14.34
C SER A 184 19.25 20.60 14.10
N ASN A 185 17.96 20.89 14.35
CA ASN A 185 16.86 19.97 14.11
C ASN A 185 16.49 19.85 12.61
N ASP A 186 17.02 20.71 11.77
CA ASP A 186 16.79 20.74 10.32
C ASP A 186 18.13 21.02 9.62
N GLU A 187 18.76 19.96 9.15
CA GLU A 187 20.13 19.99 8.61
C GLU A 187 20.32 18.92 7.52
N TRP A 188 21.09 19.27 6.49
CA TRP A 188 21.53 18.33 5.49
C TRP A 188 22.74 17.56 5.98
N ILE A 189 22.63 16.23 6.01
CA ILE A 189 23.73 15.34 6.37
C ILE A 189 24.09 14.39 5.23
N ASN A 190 25.39 14.12 5.06
CA ASN A 190 25.87 13.10 4.14
C ASN A 190 26.00 11.77 4.89
N VAL A 191 25.28 10.77 4.42
CA VAL A 191 25.34 9.42 4.97
C VAL A 191 26.10 8.51 4.04
N PHE A 192 27.20 7.93 4.51
CA PHE A 192 27.99 6.97 3.75
C PHE A 192 27.47 5.54 3.97
N ILE A 193 27.05 4.91 2.88
CA ILE A 193 26.61 3.51 2.87
C ILE A 193 27.83 2.63 2.63
N ASP A 194 28.31 1.96 3.65
CA ASP A 194 29.48 1.08 3.58
C ASP A 194 29.14 -0.34 3.04
N ARG A 195 30.20 -1.14 2.78
CA ARG A 195 30.04 -2.52 2.26
C ARG A 195 29.17 -3.42 3.12
N PRO A 196 29.17 -3.40 4.47
CA PRO A 196 28.26 -4.15 5.30
C PRO A 196 26.78 -3.82 5.05
N TRP A 197 26.43 -2.56 4.82
CA TRP A 197 25.09 -2.15 4.45
C TRP A 197 24.69 -2.70 3.08
N ILE A 198 25.58 -2.61 2.09
CA ILE A 198 25.33 -3.11 0.73
C ILE A 198 25.15 -4.63 0.72
N LYS A 199 25.88 -5.38 1.55
CA LYS A 199 25.70 -6.84 1.67
C LYS A 199 24.35 -7.25 2.24
N ARG A 200 23.67 -6.39 3.01
CA ARG A 200 22.33 -6.63 3.54
C ARG A 200 21.21 -6.38 2.51
N LEU A 201 21.55 -5.71 1.39
CA LEU A 201 20.63 -5.42 0.29
C LEU A 201 20.60 -6.53 -0.78
N LYS A 202 21.45 -7.56 -0.66
CA LYS A 202 21.48 -8.77 -1.49
C LYS A 202 20.78 -9.93 -0.82
#